data_f222f96a36ef53cc0f395483a6a807c1
#
_entry.id   f222f96a36ef53cc0f395483a6a807c1
#
_cell.length_a   1.000
_cell.length_b   1.000
_cell.length_c   1.000
_cell.angle_alpha   90.00
_cell.angle_beta   90.00
_cell.angle_gamma   90.00
#
_symmetry.space_group_name_H-M   'P 1'
#
loop_
_entity.id
_entity.type
_entity.pdbx_description
1 polymer ?
#
loop_
_entity_poly.entity_id
_entity_poly.type
_entity_poly.pdbx_seq_one_letter_code
_entity_poly.pdbx_strand_id
1 'polypeptide(L)'
;MKKLTVVALLVCFSLSSIMGQVTKKVLFIGNSYTAYNALPTMVSSMATSTGDELIFDSNTPGGARFLNHATNATTLNKIASDDWDYVTLQAQSQETSFSAAQKETDLYPYAEILIDSIRSNYECSEPMFYMTWGRENGDANNCEFIPWVCTYEGMDDSIRATYTYMAETYHTEVAPTGAVWRYLRENHPEIDLYTSDSSHPSLAGSYAATCAFYTMIFKKDPTLATWNSTLSETVANTIKEAAKIIVFDELASWDFTLVQTVANFTEEINIGEVSFVNTSENFDAVSWEFGDGNSSTELDPTHTYDESGDYTVLLITTKCGKSDTLSKILSIDLTLGTQDAGFAEVLIYPNPATDQINLQMVEAPNREVEGIRISDFSGRTVASYPWQGSKGTFDVSQLASGLYLIQLMRNDKVLSLEKLVLR
;
A
#
# COMPACT_ATOMS: atom_id res chain seq x y z
N MET A 1 -5.58 -59.92 -25.29
CA MET A 1 -5.68 -58.84 -24.33
C MET A 1 -4.73 -57.73 -24.79
N LYS A 2 -5.25 -56.66 -25.45
CA LYS A 2 -4.45 -55.54 -25.92
C LYS A 2 -4.52 -54.46 -24.84
N LYS A 3 -3.35 -54.06 -24.28
CA LYS A 3 -3.23 -52.93 -23.34
C LYS A 3 -3.34 -51.61 -24.13
N LEU A 4 -4.34 -50.82 -23.80
CA LEU A 4 -4.53 -49.48 -24.31
C LEU A 4 -3.71 -48.53 -23.41
N THR A 5 -2.68 -47.94 -23.95
CA THR A 5 -1.88 -46.92 -23.25
C THR A 5 -2.52 -45.58 -23.56
N VAL A 6 -3.14 -44.97 -22.54
CA VAL A 6 -3.65 -43.60 -22.63
C VAL A 6 -2.49 -42.63 -22.35
N VAL A 7 -2.06 -41.89 -23.37
CA VAL A 7 -1.11 -40.79 -23.24
C VAL A 7 -1.91 -39.53 -22.91
N ALA A 8 -1.83 -39.07 -21.65
CA ALA A 8 -2.38 -37.80 -21.26
C ALA A 8 -1.47 -36.67 -21.75
N LEU A 9 -1.94 -35.92 -22.73
CA LEU A 9 -1.27 -34.69 -23.20
C LEU A 9 -1.55 -33.57 -22.17
N LEU A 10 -0.56 -33.24 -21.34
CA LEU A 10 -0.62 -32.02 -20.50
C LEU A 10 -0.44 -30.83 -21.44
N VAL A 11 -1.51 -30.12 -21.75
CA VAL A 11 -1.46 -28.81 -22.39
C VAL A 11 -1.21 -27.79 -21.29
N CYS A 12 0.07 -27.35 -21.11
CA CYS A 12 0.40 -26.18 -20.34
C CYS A 12 -0.15 -24.94 -21.06
N PHE A 13 -1.29 -24.43 -20.65
CA PHE A 13 -1.68 -23.07 -20.98
C PHE A 13 -0.79 -22.13 -20.18
N SER A 14 0.21 -21.53 -20.83
CA SER A 14 0.86 -20.32 -20.32
C SER A 14 -0.18 -19.20 -20.38
N LEU A 15 -0.77 -18.87 -19.25
CA LEU A 15 -1.46 -17.58 -19.06
C LEU A 15 -0.41 -16.48 -19.14
N SER A 16 -0.14 -16.00 -20.34
CA SER A 16 0.44 -14.67 -20.52
C SER A 16 -0.64 -13.69 -20.07
N SER A 17 -0.47 -13.10 -18.87
CA SER A 17 -1.23 -11.92 -18.49
C SER A 17 -0.96 -10.86 -19.55
N ILE A 18 -1.94 -10.59 -20.40
CA ILE A 18 -1.92 -9.41 -21.26
C ILE A 18 -2.06 -8.23 -20.30
N MET A 19 -0.93 -7.68 -19.85
CA MET A 19 -0.90 -6.40 -19.16
C MET A 19 -1.45 -5.37 -20.15
N GLY A 20 -2.62 -4.81 -19.86
CA GLY A 20 -3.22 -3.77 -20.69
C GLY A 20 -2.29 -2.57 -20.85
N GLN A 21 -2.41 -1.85 -21.96
CA GLN A 21 -1.73 -0.56 -22.17
C GLN A 21 -2.04 0.38 -20.99
N VAL A 22 -1.00 0.96 -20.40
CA VAL A 22 -1.12 1.99 -19.35
C VAL A 22 -0.85 3.35 -19.99
N THR A 23 -1.79 4.28 -19.84
CA THR A 23 -1.60 5.68 -20.23
C THR A 23 -1.34 6.51 -18.98
N LYS A 24 -0.31 7.37 -19.01
CA LYS A 24 0.04 8.31 -17.95
C LYS A 24 0.18 9.72 -18.49
N LYS A 25 -0.32 10.72 -17.74
CA LYS A 25 -0.16 12.15 -18.02
C LYS A 25 0.89 12.74 -17.10
N VAL A 26 1.94 13.33 -17.64
CA VAL A 26 3.07 13.85 -16.85
C VAL A 26 3.45 15.26 -17.28
N LEU A 27 3.52 16.17 -16.31
CA LEU A 27 4.08 17.50 -16.50
C LEU A 27 5.53 17.54 -16.00
N PHE A 28 6.47 17.91 -16.88
CA PHE A 28 7.88 18.06 -16.50
C PHE A 28 8.22 19.52 -16.20
N ILE A 29 8.51 19.83 -14.93
CA ILE A 29 8.97 21.15 -14.48
C ILE A 29 10.44 21.05 -14.11
N GLY A 30 11.27 21.89 -14.72
CA GLY A 30 12.70 21.86 -14.47
C GLY A 30 13.45 22.92 -15.27
N ASN A 31 14.67 22.62 -15.65
CA ASN A 31 15.52 23.52 -16.42
C ASN A 31 16.23 22.77 -17.56
N SER A 32 17.44 23.21 -17.92
CA SER A 32 18.22 22.58 -18.99
C SER A 32 18.48 21.08 -18.75
N TYR A 33 18.62 20.61 -17.50
CA TYR A 33 18.81 19.19 -17.22
C TYR A 33 17.62 18.33 -17.68
N THR A 34 16.42 18.86 -17.56
CA THR A 34 15.19 18.22 -18.07
C THR A 34 15.02 18.44 -19.59
N ALA A 35 15.49 19.59 -20.12
CA ALA A 35 15.34 19.91 -21.55
C ALA A 35 16.35 19.18 -22.45
N TYR A 36 17.54 18.85 -21.92
CA TYR A 36 18.61 18.21 -22.72
C TYR A 36 18.13 16.89 -23.32
N ASN A 37 18.54 16.67 -24.58
CA ASN A 37 18.18 15.50 -25.37
C ASN A 37 16.66 15.25 -25.47
N ALA A 38 15.83 16.27 -25.20
CA ALA A 38 14.37 16.16 -25.15
C ALA A 38 13.91 15.02 -24.21
N LEU A 39 14.38 15.02 -22.96
CA LEU A 39 14.14 13.96 -21.98
C LEU A 39 12.66 13.53 -21.90
N PRO A 40 11.64 14.42 -21.86
CA PRO A 40 10.23 13.98 -21.84
C PRO A 40 9.85 13.13 -23.05
N THR A 41 10.37 13.47 -24.24
CA THR A 41 10.16 12.68 -25.47
C THR A 41 10.87 11.33 -25.40
N MET A 42 12.06 11.27 -24.77
CA MET A 42 12.77 10.00 -24.55
C MET A 42 11.97 9.06 -23.65
N VAL A 43 11.37 9.58 -22.56
CA VAL A 43 10.51 8.79 -21.66
C VAL A 43 9.27 8.28 -22.41
N SER A 44 8.63 9.12 -23.22
CA SER A 44 7.50 8.72 -24.08
C SER A 44 7.87 7.64 -25.09
N SER A 45 9.06 7.75 -25.70
CA SER A 45 9.55 6.73 -26.66
C SER A 45 9.82 5.39 -25.98
N MET A 46 10.37 5.40 -24.76
CA MET A 46 10.58 4.19 -23.95
C MET A 46 9.25 3.53 -23.57
N ALA A 47 8.27 4.31 -23.09
CA ALA A 47 6.94 3.84 -22.78
C ALA A 47 6.26 3.20 -24.01
N THR A 48 6.31 3.86 -25.14
CA THR A 48 5.75 3.32 -26.40
C THR A 48 6.38 1.98 -26.78
N SER A 49 7.67 1.79 -26.52
CA SER A 49 8.37 0.54 -26.84
C SER A 49 7.93 -0.66 -26.00
N THR A 50 7.23 -0.41 -24.89
CA THR A 50 6.64 -1.45 -24.01
C THR A 50 5.12 -1.55 -24.14
N GLY A 51 4.53 -0.79 -25.10
CA GLY A 51 3.09 -0.77 -25.32
C GLY A 51 2.33 0.21 -24.43
N ASP A 52 3.02 1.04 -23.67
CA ASP A 52 2.44 2.08 -22.83
C ASP A 52 2.43 3.44 -23.53
N GLU A 53 1.67 4.39 -22.98
CA GLU A 53 1.54 5.74 -23.51
C GLU A 53 1.88 6.77 -22.44
N LEU A 54 2.73 7.75 -22.80
CA LEU A 54 3.00 8.93 -22.01
C LEU A 54 2.49 10.17 -22.72
N ILE A 55 1.46 10.80 -22.20
CA ILE A 55 1.01 12.13 -22.58
C ILE A 55 1.76 13.13 -21.71
N PHE A 56 2.47 14.08 -22.30
CA PHE A 56 3.28 15.00 -21.49
C PHE A 56 3.24 16.44 -21.99
N ASP A 57 3.51 17.35 -21.06
CA ASP A 57 3.90 18.72 -21.31
C ASP A 57 5.12 19.08 -20.44
N SER A 58 5.74 20.22 -20.71
CA SER A 58 6.93 20.64 -19.96
C SER A 58 7.05 22.15 -19.83
N ASN A 59 7.71 22.60 -18.76
CA ASN A 59 8.22 23.95 -18.61
C ASN A 59 9.64 23.91 -18.05
N THR A 60 10.64 24.13 -18.93
CA THR A 60 12.05 23.88 -18.63
C THR A 60 12.97 25.03 -19.05
N PRO A 61 12.71 26.29 -18.62
CA PRO A 61 13.58 27.41 -18.96
C PRO A 61 14.99 27.20 -18.36
N GLY A 62 16.02 27.52 -19.16
CA GLY A 62 17.42 27.29 -18.77
C GLY A 62 17.79 27.95 -17.43
N GLY A 63 18.41 27.18 -16.54
CA GLY A 63 18.83 27.61 -15.23
C GLY A 63 17.72 27.92 -14.21
N ALA A 64 16.45 27.62 -14.54
CA ALA A 64 15.34 27.89 -13.64
C ALA A 64 15.51 27.14 -12.30
N ARG A 65 15.13 27.83 -11.24
CA ARG A 65 15.09 27.40 -9.84
C ARG A 65 13.64 27.15 -9.43
N PHE A 66 13.41 26.48 -8.30
CA PHE A 66 12.04 26.34 -7.77
C PHE A 66 11.40 27.72 -7.50
N LEU A 67 12.14 28.69 -7.00
CA LEU A 67 11.70 30.09 -6.87
C LEU A 67 11.12 30.63 -8.18
N ASN A 68 11.79 30.38 -9.30
CA ASN A 68 11.34 30.88 -10.60
C ASN A 68 10.03 30.18 -11.02
N HIS A 69 9.91 28.88 -10.82
CA HIS A 69 8.71 28.12 -11.16
C HIS A 69 7.52 28.49 -10.25
N ALA A 70 7.72 28.60 -8.94
CA ALA A 70 6.67 28.92 -7.96
C ALA A 70 6.03 30.31 -8.21
N THR A 71 6.73 31.20 -8.90
CA THR A 71 6.25 32.56 -9.24
C THR A 71 5.95 32.76 -10.72
N ASN A 72 6.11 31.72 -11.54
CA ASN A 72 5.94 31.80 -12.99
C ASN A 72 4.53 31.42 -13.42
N ALA A 73 3.80 32.37 -14.01
CA ALA A 73 2.44 32.12 -14.46
C ALA A 73 2.34 30.96 -15.50
N THR A 74 3.35 30.77 -16.36
CA THR A 74 3.37 29.66 -17.31
C THR A 74 3.44 28.32 -16.60
N THR A 75 4.30 28.18 -15.56
CA THR A 75 4.39 26.96 -14.75
C THR A 75 3.06 26.67 -14.06
N LEU A 76 2.52 27.68 -13.33
CA LEU A 76 1.28 27.52 -12.57
C LEU A 76 0.06 27.22 -13.48
N ASN A 77 -0.01 27.87 -14.64
CA ASN A 77 -1.07 27.58 -15.64
C ASN A 77 -0.94 26.15 -16.20
N LYS A 78 0.27 25.64 -16.42
CA LYS A 78 0.47 24.25 -16.86
C LYS A 78 0.12 23.24 -15.79
N ILE A 79 0.42 23.51 -14.53
CA ILE A 79 -0.06 22.68 -13.41
C ILE A 79 -1.59 22.62 -13.43
N ALA A 80 -2.25 23.76 -13.59
CA ALA A 80 -3.71 23.86 -13.57
C ALA A 80 -4.42 23.40 -14.86
N SER A 81 -3.68 23.00 -15.90
CA SER A 81 -4.27 22.76 -17.24
C SER A 81 -4.82 21.35 -17.45
N ASP A 82 -4.45 20.40 -16.61
CA ASP A 82 -4.90 18.99 -16.72
C ASP A 82 -4.88 18.30 -15.35
N ASP A 83 -5.53 17.15 -15.27
CA ASP A 83 -5.43 16.21 -14.15
C ASP A 83 -4.20 15.31 -14.39
N TRP A 84 -3.04 15.79 -13.95
CA TRP A 84 -1.78 15.10 -14.15
C TRP A 84 -1.69 13.86 -13.23
N ASP A 85 -1.24 12.71 -13.76
CA ASP A 85 -0.85 11.58 -12.91
C ASP A 85 0.40 11.94 -12.09
N TYR A 86 1.37 12.58 -12.75
CA TYR A 86 2.61 13.04 -12.13
C TYR A 86 2.97 14.46 -12.55
N VAL A 87 3.51 15.24 -11.62
CA VAL A 87 4.21 16.49 -11.94
C VAL A 87 5.64 16.37 -11.41
N THR A 88 6.62 16.30 -12.34
CA THR A 88 8.02 16.16 -11.95
C THR A 88 8.63 17.51 -11.63
N LEU A 89 9.41 17.59 -10.56
CA LEU A 89 10.03 18.79 -10.03
C LEU A 89 11.55 18.63 -10.00
N GLN A 90 12.27 19.35 -10.86
CA GLN A 90 13.73 19.39 -10.87
C GLN A 90 14.24 20.75 -10.41
N ALA A 91 14.94 20.75 -9.27
CA ALA A 91 15.64 21.92 -8.76
C ALA A 91 16.86 22.27 -9.61
N GLN A 92 17.34 23.51 -9.52
CA GLN A 92 18.57 23.89 -10.19
C GLN A 92 19.75 23.05 -9.66
N SER A 93 20.68 22.69 -10.55
CA SER A 93 21.72 21.67 -10.33
C SER A 93 22.62 21.87 -9.09
N GLN A 94 22.72 23.08 -8.58
CA GLN A 94 23.56 23.43 -7.42
C GLN A 94 22.75 23.66 -6.15
N GLU A 95 21.47 24.08 -6.25
CA GLU A 95 20.61 24.44 -5.11
C GLU A 95 20.54 23.36 -4.05
N THR A 96 20.40 22.12 -4.49
CA THR A 96 20.26 20.95 -3.62
C THR A 96 21.56 20.57 -2.92
N SER A 97 22.71 21.12 -3.36
CA SER A 97 24.02 20.89 -2.73
C SER A 97 24.51 22.04 -1.87
N PHE A 98 23.77 23.15 -1.78
CA PHE A 98 24.17 24.32 -0.99
C PHE A 98 24.05 24.09 0.53
N SER A 99 24.42 25.11 1.33
CA SER A 99 24.33 25.05 2.78
C SER A 99 22.89 24.91 3.27
N ALA A 100 22.70 24.36 4.47
CA ALA A 100 21.37 24.22 5.07
C ALA A 100 20.62 25.57 5.11
N ALA A 101 21.30 26.65 5.50
CA ALA A 101 20.69 27.97 5.55
C ALA A 101 20.19 28.47 4.19
N GLN A 102 20.95 28.20 3.11
CA GLN A 102 20.50 28.54 1.75
C GLN A 102 19.32 27.70 1.30
N LYS A 103 19.31 26.41 1.63
CA LYS A 103 18.18 25.51 1.30
C LYS A 103 16.90 25.90 2.02
N GLU A 104 16.99 26.28 3.30
CA GLU A 104 15.86 26.78 4.10
C GLU A 104 15.24 28.08 3.56
N THR A 105 16.03 28.95 2.93
CA THR A 105 15.53 30.21 2.40
C THR A 105 15.16 30.17 0.93
N ASP A 106 15.90 29.40 0.13
CA ASP A 106 15.91 29.53 -1.32
C ASP A 106 15.38 28.30 -2.06
N LEU A 107 15.18 27.17 -1.37
CA LEU A 107 14.76 25.90 -1.99
C LEU A 107 13.45 25.37 -1.40
N TYR A 108 13.44 25.05 -0.09
CA TYR A 108 12.33 24.34 0.55
C TYR A 108 11.00 25.10 0.50
N PRO A 109 10.91 26.42 0.74
CA PRO A 109 9.64 27.13 0.68
C PRO A 109 9.01 27.11 -0.73
N TYR A 110 9.85 27.08 -1.76
CA TYR A 110 9.38 27.06 -3.15
C TYR A 110 9.05 25.65 -3.64
N ALA A 111 9.67 24.61 -3.09
CA ALA A 111 9.25 23.23 -3.27
C ALA A 111 7.83 23.02 -2.69
N GLU A 112 7.59 23.51 -1.47
CA GLU A 112 6.29 23.44 -0.80
C GLU A 112 5.21 24.15 -1.63
N ILE A 113 5.43 25.40 -2.07
CA ILE A 113 4.46 26.13 -2.91
C ILE A 113 4.11 25.36 -4.19
N LEU A 114 5.10 24.75 -4.84
CA LEU A 114 4.84 23.96 -6.06
C LEU A 114 4.03 22.72 -5.75
N ILE A 115 4.36 21.98 -4.70
CA ILE A 115 3.63 20.77 -4.27
C ILE A 115 2.19 21.11 -3.90
N ASP A 116 1.97 22.17 -3.12
CA ASP A 116 0.63 22.65 -2.76
C ASP A 116 -0.18 23.05 -3.99
N SER A 117 0.46 23.70 -4.96
CA SER A 117 -0.19 24.05 -6.24
C SER A 117 -0.62 22.81 -7.03
N ILE A 118 0.20 21.76 -7.03
CA ILE A 118 -0.08 20.50 -7.71
C ILE A 118 -1.27 19.80 -7.05
N ARG A 119 -1.21 19.61 -5.73
CA ARG A 119 -2.25 18.90 -4.97
C ARG A 119 -3.57 19.66 -4.90
N SER A 120 -3.52 21.00 -4.90
CA SER A 120 -4.71 21.85 -4.94
C SER A 120 -5.39 21.84 -6.31
N ASN A 121 -4.66 21.56 -7.40
CA ASN A 121 -5.26 21.43 -8.73
C ASN A 121 -6.02 20.11 -8.88
N TYR A 122 -5.36 19.02 -8.55
CA TYR A 122 -5.95 17.68 -8.58
C TYR A 122 -5.35 16.83 -7.47
N GLU A 123 -6.18 16.41 -6.52
CA GLU A 123 -5.79 15.71 -5.30
C GLU A 123 -4.95 14.45 -5.58
N CYS A 124 -5.22 13.79 -6.70
CA CYS A 124 -4.51 12.58 -7.11
C CYS A 124 -3.26 12.82 -7.97
N SER A 125 -2.92 14.09 -8.26
CA SER A 125 -1.63 14.40 -8.90
C SER A 125 -0.47 14.12 -7.93
N GLU A 126 0.44 13.25 -8.34
CA GLU A 126 1.61 12.92 -7.52
C GLU A 126 2.81 13.81 -7.90
N PRO A 127 3.27 14.67 -6.99
CA PRO A 127 4.55 15.36 -7.17
C PRO A 127 5.69 14.34 -7.13
N MET A 128 6.61 14.41 -8.08
CA MET A 128 7.78 13.52 -8.13
C MET A 128 9.06 14.34 -8.26
N PHE A 129 9.95 14.24 -7.29
CA PHE A 129 11.23 14.92 -7.40
C PHE A 129 12.15 14.22 -8.39
N TYR A 130 12.73 15.00 -9.30
CA TYR A 130 13.78 14.55 -10.18
C TYR A 130 15.13 14.71 -9.49
N MET A 131 15.65 13.67 -8.82
CA MET A 131 16.96 13.67 -8.21
C MET A 131 18.03 13.74 -9.29
N THR A 132 18.72 14.86 -9.37
CA THR A 132 19.85 15.10 -10.27
C THR A 132 21.14 14.51 -9.70
N TRP A 133 22.28 14.85 -10.26
CA TRP A 133 23.62 14.29 -9.98
C TRP A 133 24.63 15.39 -9.67
N GLY A 134 25.73 15.03 -9.03
CA GLY A 134 26.89 15.90 -8.84
C GLY A 134 27.57 16.23 -10.17
N ARG A 135 28.15 17.45 -10.27
CA ARG A 135 29.01 17.78 -11.42
C ARG A 135 30.21 16.84 -11.45
N GLU A 136 30.66 16.48 -12.63
CA GLU A 136 31.68 15.47 -12.90
C GLU A 136 32.93 15.58 -12.00
N ASN A 137 33.38 16.81 -11.78
CA ASN A 137 34.56 17.15 -10.98
C ASN A 137 34.22 18.00 -9.74
N GLY A 138 32.98 17.97 -9.29
CA GLY A 138 32.47 18.89 -8.28
C GLY A 138 32.18 20.29 -8.81
N ASP A 139 31.84 21.23 -7.92
CA ASP A 139 31.53 22.63 -8.25
C ASP A 139 32.67 23.57 -7.86
N ALA A 140 33.63 23.73 -8.73
CA ALA A 140 34.81 24.59 -8.51
C ALA A 140 34.45 26.05 -8.19
N ASN A 141 33.28 26.55 -8.67
CA ASN A 141 32.87 27.92 -8.46
C ASN A 141 32.41 28.19 -7.01
N ASN A 142 31.87 27.18 -6.35
CA ASN A 142 31.36 27.29 -4.98
C ASN A 142 32.26 26.58 -3.95
N CYS A 143 33.28 25.86 -4.39
CA CYS A 143 34.16 25.03 -3.59
C CYS A 143 34.85 25.82 -2.44
N GLU A 144 35.22 27.10 -2.66
CA GLU A 144 35.84 27.94 -1.63
C GLU A 144 34.92 28.16 -0.43
N PHE A 145 33.60 28.27 -0.65
CA PHE A 145 32.63 28.61 0.38
C PHE A 145 31.84 27.38 0.88
N ILE A 146 31.82 26.30 0.08
CA ILE A 146 31.05 25.10 0.35
C ILE A 146 31.97 23.87 0.12
N PRO A 147 32.78 23.46 1.11
CA PRO A 147 33.85 22.49 0.91
C PRO A 147 33.42 21.12 0.37
N TRP A 148 32.20 20.67 0.70
CA TRP A 148 31.74 19.37 0.22
C TRP A 148 31.40 19.34 -1.27
N VAL A 149 31.18 20.48 -1.94
CA VAL A 149 30.95 20.50 -3.39
C VAL A 149 32.23 20.48 -4.20
N CYS A 150 33.41 20.43 -3.55
CA CYS A 150 34.70 20.38 -4.23
C CYS A 150 34.93 19.09 -5.04
N THR A 151 34.23 18.04 -4.71
CA THR A 151 34.30 16.73 -5.40
C THR A 151 32.93 16.30 -5.89
N TYR A 152 32.92 15.37 -6.85
CA TYR A 152 31.67 14.74 -7.28
C TYR A 152 30.95 14.10 -6.10
N GLU A 153 31.63 13.27 -5.34
CA GLU A 153 31.04 12.49 -4.24
C GLU A 153 30.39 13.37 -3.20
N GLY A 154 31.09 14.41 -2.74
CA GLY A 154 30.55 15.30 -1.72
C GLY A 154 29.36 16.15 -2.23
N MET A 155 29.41 16.60 -3.49
CA MET A 155 28.29 17.28 -4.12
C MET A 155 27.09 16.37 -4.30
N ASP A 156 27.29 15.14 -4.80
CA ASP A 156 26.25 14.16 -5.06
C ASP A 156 25.61 13.63 -3.77
N ASP A 157 26.41 13.44 -2.70
CA ASP A 157 25.88 13.09 -1.36
C ASP A 157 24.95 14.16 -0.84
N SER A 158 25.32 15.44 -1.00
CA SER A 158 24.47 16.57 -0.57
C SER A 158 23.19 16.68 -1.41
N ILE A 159 23.27 16.46 -2.72
CA ILE A 159 22.12 16.43 -3.63
C ILE A 159 21.15 15.31 -3.22
N ARG A 160 21.67 14.10 -3.06
CA ARG A 160 20.86 12.93 -2.66
C ARG A 160 20.18 13.17 -1.31
N ALA A 161 20.92 13.59 -0.30
CA ALA A 161 20.37 13.88 1.04
C ALA A 161 19.26 14.93 0.98
N THR A 162 19.40 15.96 0.14
CA THR A 162 18.41 17.04 0.02
C THR A 162 17.13 16.57 -0.67
N TYR A 163 17.23 15.81 -1.76
CA TYR A 163 16.05 15.27 -2.42
C TYR A 163 15.32 14.24 -1.54
N THR A 164 16.05 13.40 -0.82
CA THR A 164 15.46 12.46 0.15
C THR A 164 14.75 13.21 1.27
N TYR A 165 15.38 14.22 1.86
CA TYR A 165 14.76 15.06 2.89
C TYR A 165 13.47 15.74 2.40
N MET A 166 13.48 16.32 1.19
CA MET A 166 12.27 16.92 0.61
C MET A 166 11.18 15.86 0.36
N ALA A 167 11.54 14.69 -0.15
CA ALA A 167 10.59 13.63 -0.41
C ALA A 167 9.95 13.09 0.88
N GLU A 168 10.73 12.90 1.93
CA GLU A 168 10.24 12.52 3.26
C GLU A 168 9.35 13.61 3.87
N THR A 169 9.78 14.87 3.77
CA THR A 169 9.05 16.01 4.35
C THR A 169 7.71 16.25 3.67
N TYR A 170 7.67 16.16 2.36
CA TYR A 170 6.48 16.46 1.56
C TYR A 170 5.71 15.21 1.10
N HIS A 171 6.16 14.03 1.50
CA HIS A 171 5.52 12.75 1.16
C HIS A 171 5.32 12.57 -0.34
N THR A 172 6.42 12.57 -1.11
CA THR A 172 6.42 12.47 -2.57
C THR A 172 7.26 11.30 -3.06
N GLU A 173 7.14 10.97 -4.33
CA GLU A 173 8.05 10.04 -4.99
C GLU A 173 9.34 10.75 -5.46
N VAL A 174 10.38 9.95 -5.72
CA VAL A 174 11.64 10.42 -6.30
C VAL A 174 11.98 9.61 -7.55
N ALA A 175 12.27 10.27 -8.66
CA ALA A 175 12.97 9.66 -9.79
C ALA A 175 14.48 9.75 -9.54
N PRO A 176 15.15 8.66 -9.09
CA PRO A 176 16.47 8.72 -8.47
C PRO A 176 17.60 8.64 -9.52
N THR A 177 17.56 9.49 -10.53
CA THR A 177 18.56 9.49 -11.61
C THR A 177 19.99 9.63 -11.12
N GLY A 178 20.22 10.50 -10.10
CA GLY A 178 21.55 10.68 -9.51
C GLY A 178 22.11 9.38 -8.91
N ALA A 179 21.24 8.53 -8.33
CA ALA A 179 21.64 7.24 -7.80
C ALA A 179 22.02 6.25 -8.94
N VAL A 180 21.29 6.25 -10.04
CA VAL A 180 21.64 5.46 -11.26
C VAL A 180 22.96 5.95 -11.85
N TRP A 181 23.17 7.27 -11.92
CA TRP A 181 24.42 7.86 -12.40
C TRP A 181 25.60 7.48 -11.51
N ARG A 182 25.46 7.51 -10.19
CA ARG A 182 26.52 7.07 -9.26
C ARG A 182 26.91 5.62 -9.51
N TYR A 183 25.92 4.74 -9.61
CA TYR A 183 26.14 3.34 -9.91
C TYR A 183 26.91 3.14 -11.24
N LEU A 184 26.51 3.84 -12.28
CA LEU A 184 27.18 3.77 -13.58
C LEU A 184 28.60 4.32 -13.51
N ARG A 185 28.86 5.43 -12.84
CA ARG A 185 30.22 5.98 -12.67
C ARG A 185 31.17 5.02 -11.92
N GLU A 186 30.64 4.32 -10.92
CA GLU A 186 31.43 3.39 -10.11
C GLU A 186 31.69 2.05 -10.82
N ASN A 187 30.73 1.54 -11.57
CA ASN A 187 30.76 0.19 -12.12
C ASN A 187 30.99 0.16 -13.65
N HIS A 188 30.67 1.24 -14.36
CA HIS A 188 30.75 1.37 -15.82
C HIS A 188 31.33 2.72 -16.25
N PRO A 189 32.56 3.05 -15.78
CA PRO A 189 33.19 4.36 -16.04
C PRO A 189 33.50 4.60 -17.53
N GLU A 190 33.39 3.60 -18.38
CA GLU A 190 33.50 3.70 -19.83
C GLU A 190 32.28 4.40 -20.49
N ILE A 191 31.16 4.53 -19.75
CA ILE A 191 29.97 5.23 -20.23
C ILE A 191 30.07 6.69 -19.83
N ASP A 192 30.29 7.56 -20.80
CA ASP A 192 30.34 9.00 -20.58
C ASP A 192 28.92 9.54 -20.35
N LEU A 193 28.65 9.99 -19.14
CA LEU A 193 27.34 10.51 -18.73
C LEU A 193 27.20 12.03 -18.90
N TYR A 194 28.30 12.75 -19.08
CA TYR A 194 28.33 14.20 -19.16
C TYR A 194 28.59 14.72 -20.57
N THR A 195 28.18 15.94 -20.85
CA THR A 195 28.70 16.72 -21.97
C THR A 195 30.04 17.38 -21.60
N SER A 196 30.70 18.01 -22.57
CA SER A 196 32.01 18.64 -22.37
C SER A 196 32.06 19.74 -21.30
N ASP A 197 30.93 20.17 -20.78
CA ASP A 197 30.85 21.15 -19.67
C ASP A 197 30.89 20.49 -18.29
N SER A 198 31.01 19.18 -18.21
CA SER A 198 31.07 18.39 -16.96
C SER A 198 29.85 18.56 -16.04
N SER A 199 28.68 18.98 -16.60
CA SER A 199 27.47 19.31 -15.86
C SER A 199 26.22 18.75 -16.51
N HIS A 200 25.96 19.12 -17.77
CA HIS A 200 24.78 18.66 -18.53
C HIS A 200 24.89 17.21 -18.96
N PRO A 201 23.75 16.52 -19.12
CA PRO A 201 23.78 15.10 -19.49
C PRO A 201 24.16 14.89 -20.94
N SER A 202 25.06 13.95 -21.21
CA SER A 202 25.22 13.34 -22.51
C SER A 202 23.95 12.60 -22.95
N LEU A 203 23.94 12.00 -24.13
CA LEU A 203 22.84 11.12 -24.53
C LEU A 203 22.67 9.93 -23.60
N ALA A 204 23.79 9.31 -23.15
CA ALA A 204 23.75 8.20 -22.19
C ALA A 204 23.26 8.66 -20.81
N GLY A 205 23.66 9.85 -20.37
CA GLY A 205 23.17 10.43 -19.13
C GLY A 205 21.66 10.72 -19.14
N SER A 206 21.13 11.28 -20.23
CA SER A 206 19.68 11.46 -20.41
C SER A 206 18.95 10.12 -20.55
N TYR A 207 19.57 9.11 -21.14
CA TYR A 207 18.98 7.77 -21.23
C TYR A 207 18.88 7.10 -19.85
N ALA A 208 19.86 7.31 -18.96
CA ALA A 208 19.77 6.87 -17.57
C ALA A 208 18.60 7.55 -16.83
N ALA A 209 18.42 8.87 -17.04
CA ALA A 209 17.24 9.58 -16.53
C ALA A 209 15.92 9.02 -17.11
N THR A 210 15.91 8.72 -18.41
CA THR A 210 14.76 8.10 -19.07
C THR A 210 14.38 6.77 -18.43
N CYS A 211 15.34 5.90 -18.17
CA CYS A 211 15.10 4.61 -17.49
C CYS A 211 14.56 4.81 -16.07
N ALA A 212 15.12 5.76 -15.30
CA ALA A 212 14.64 6.06 -13.95
C ALA A 212 13.19 6.59 -13.96
N PHE A 213 12.87 7.55 -14.84
CA PHE A 213 11.51 8.06 -14.97
C PHE A 213 10.52 7.01 -15.44
N TYR A 214 10.87 6.24 -16.47
CA TYR A 214 10.01 5.17 -16.96
C TYR A 214 9.66 4.20 -15.84
N THR A 215 10.67 3.77 -15.08
CA THR A 215 10.48 2.85 -13.96
C THR A 215 9.59 3.44 -12.88
N MET A 216 9.81 4.70 -12.48
CA MET A 216 9.00 5.34 -11.44
C MET A 216 7.57 5.65 -11.90
N ILE A 217 7.36 6.06 -13.15
CA ILE A 217 6.03 6.43 -13.67
C ILE A 217 5.18 5.18 -13.93
N PHE A 218 5.74 4.15 -14.56
CA PHE A 218 4.99 2.96 -14.98
C PHE A 218 5.13 1.78 -14.01
N LYS A 219 6.03 1.87 -13.01
CA LYS A 219 6.34 0.79 -12.05
C LYS A 219 6.73 -0.52 -12.76
N LYS A 220 7.45 -0.40 -13.89
CA LYS A 220 7.87 -1.51 -14.74
C LYS A 220 9.39 -1.60 -14.86
N ASP A 221 9.86 -2.83 -15.09
CA ASP A 221 11.28 -3.12 -15.33
C ASP A 221 11.73 -2.47 -16.65
N PRO A 222 12.72 -1.55 -16.61
CA PRO A 222 13.18 -0.84 -17.82
C PRO A 222 13.91 -1.76 -18.81
N THR A 223 14.36 -2.95 -18.39
CA THR A 223 15.01 -3.91 -19.29
C THR A 223 14.06 -4.50 -20.34
N LEU A 224 12.75 -4.41 -20.10
CA LEU A 224 11.72 -4.84 -21.04
C LEU A 224 11.56 -3.89 -22.24
N ALA A 225 12.08 -2.64 -22.13
CA ALA A 225 11.98 -1.66 -23.18
C ALA A 225 12.93 -2.01 -24.34
N THR A 226 12.39 -2.00 -25.56
CA THR A 226 13.17 -2.30 -26.78
C THR A 226 13.78 -1.05 -27.43
N TRP A 227 13.35 0.14 -27.03
CA TRP A 227 13.87 1.41 -27.52
C TRP A 227 15.21 1.77 -26.83
N ASN A 228 16.25 2.01 -27.62
CA ASN A 228 17.59 2.31 -27.15
C ASN A 228 18.07 3.73 -27.51
N SER A 229 17.18 4.59 -28.02
CA SER A 229 17.59 5.84 -28.66
C SER A 229 18.60 5.57 -29.80
N THR A 230 19.69 6.31 -29.86
CA THR A 230 20.79 6.08 -30.81
C THR A 230 22.05 5.49 -30.12
N LEU A 231 21.90 4.98 -28.89
CA LEU A 231 22.96 4.29 -28.18
C LEU A 231 23.19 2.89 -28.77
N SER A 232 24.41 2.36 -28.63
CA SER A 232 24.62 0.95 -28.91
C SER A 232 23.80 0.07 -27.98
N GLU A 233 23.39 -1.09 -28.44
CA GLU A 233 22.62 -2.05 -27.63
C GLU A 233 23.32 -2.38 -26.31
N THR A 234 24.64 -2.56 -26.34
CA THR A 234 25.42 -2.82 -25.13
C THR A 234 25.29 -1.69 -24.10
N VAL A 235 25.52 -0.45 -24.50
CA VAL A 235 25.42 0.73 -23.61
C VAL A 235 24.01 0.88 -23.07
N ALA A 236 23.00 0.80 -23.95
CA ALA A 236 21.60 0.93 -23.54
C ALA A 236 21.19 -0.17 -22.54
N ASN A 237 21.59 -1.42 -22.78
CA ASN A 237 21.27 -2.52 -21.87
C ASN A 237 21.98 -2.38 -20.52
N THR A 238 23.25 -1.96 -20.51
CA THR A 238 23.96 -1.65 -19.25
C THR A 238 23.24 -0.58 -18.43
N ILE A 239 22.76 0.49 -19.08
CA ILE A 239 22.02 1.57 -18.38
C ILE A 239 20.66 1.08 -17.89
N LYS A 240 19.95 0.27 -18.67
CA LYS A 240 18.66 -0.33 -18.24
C LYS A 240 18.84 -1.25 -17.03
N GLU A 241 19.89 -2.10 -17.04
CA GLU A 241 20.22 -2.96 -15.89
C GLU A 241 20.59 -2.14 -14.65
N ALA A 242 21.36 -1.06 -14.80
CA ALA A 242 21.65 -0.15 -13.70
C ALA A 242 20.36 0.46 -13.11
N ALA A 243 19.46 0.92 -13.96
CA ALA A 243 18.16 1.45 -13.51
C ALA A 243 17.26 0.36 -12.90
N LYS A 244 17.31 -0.87 -13.40
CA LYS A 244 16.63 -1.99 -12.79
C LYS A 244 17.12 -2.22 -11.35
N ILE A 245 18.43 -2.36 -11.15
CA ILE A 245 19.03 -2.61 -9.83
C ILE A 245 18.73 -1.48 -8.85
N ILE A 246 18.87 -0.23 -9.29
CA ILE A 246 18.78 0.94 -8.39
C ILE A 246 17.35 1.44 -8.19
N VAL A 247 16.47 1.25 -9.18
CA VAL A 247 15.12 1.82 -9.15
C VAL A 247 14.06 0.75 -9.07
N PHE A 248 14.04 -0.20 -10.02
CA PHE A 248 12.95 -1.18 -10.11
C PHE A 248 12.96 -2.18 -8.95
N ASP A 249 14.11 -2.73 -8.62
CA ASP A 249 14.26 -3.70 -7.52
C ASP A 249 14.12 -3.02 -6.14
N GLU A 250 14.18 -1.66 -6.09
CA GLU A 250 14.12 -0.83 -4.88
C GLU A 250 13.00 0.21 -4.92
N LEU A 251 11.90 -0.03 -5.65
CA LEU A 251 10.81 0.94 -5.85
C LEU A 251 10.29 1.54 -4.53
N ALA A 252 10.14 0.72 -3.49
CA ALA A 252 9.66 1.17 -2.19
C ALA A 252 10.62 2.15 -1.49
N SER A 253 11.93 2.10 -1.81
CA SER A 253 12.94 3.00 -1.25
C SER A 253 12.87 4.41 -1.84
N TRP A 254 12.14 4.60 -2.94
CA TRP A 254 11.97 5.86 -3.65
C TRP A 254 10.55 6.42 -3.60
N ASP A 255 9.65 5.72 -2.88
CA ASP A 255 8.28 6.13 -2.63
C ASP A 255 8.12 6.52 -1.15
N PHE A 256 8.06 7.81 -0.87
CA PHE A 256 7.86 8.38 0.47
C PHE A 256 6.41 8.85 0.67
N THR A 257 5.52 8.49 -0.24
CA THR A 257 4.12 8.89 -0.16
C THR A 257 3.42 8.18 0.99
N LEU A 258 2.49 8.88 1.61
CA LEU A 258 1.64 8.25 2.62
C LEU A 258 0.52 7.46 1.94
N VAL A 259 0.22 6.30 2.49
CA VAL A 259 -1.06 5.64 2.20
C VAL A 259 -2.13 6.48 2.87
N GLN A 260 -2.92 7.19 2.07
CA GLN A 260 -3.91 8.13 2.59
C GLN A 260 -5.21 7.46 3.01
N THR A 261 -5.54 6.31 2.44
CA THR A 261 -6.74 5.55 2.77
C THR A 261 -6.47 4.60 3.94
N VAL A 262 -7.45 4.46 4.83
CA VAL A 262 -7.41 3.52 5.95
C VAL A 262 -8.63 2.63 5.88
N ALA A 263 -8.44 1.35 5.57
CA ALA A 263 -9.52 0.37 5.53
C ALA A 263 -9.97 0.00 6.94
N ASN A 264 -11.25 0.16 7.24
CA ASN A 264 -11.84 -0.27 8.51
C ASN A 264 -13.32 -0.59 8.33
N PHE A 265 -13.83 -1.57 9.10
CA PHE A 265 -15.24 -1.93 9.10
C PHE A 265 -15.68 -2.58 10.39
N THR A 266 -16.99 -2.56 10.62
CA THR A 266 -17.67 -3.35 11.63
C THR A 266 -18.68 -4.28 10.98
N GLU A 267 -19.05 -5.35 11.68
CA GLU A 267 -19.97 -6.37 11.17
C GLU A 267 -21.00 -6.75 12.24
N GLU A 268 -22.21 -7.05 11.78
CA GLU A 268 -23.27 -7.65 12.58
C GLU A 268 -23.70 -8.97 11.95
N ILE A 269 -23.60 -10.07 12.71
CA ILE A 269 -23.90 -11.41 12.23
C ILE A 269 -25.29 -11.83 12.74
N ASN A 270 -26.19 -12.16 11.81
CA ASN A 270 -27.51 -12.66 12.10
C ASN A 270 -27.77 -13.95 11.32
N ILE A 271 -27.44 -15.10 11.93
CA ILE A 271 -27.69 -16.47 11.40
C ILE A 271 -27.33 -16.59 9.91
N GLY A 272 -26.04 -16.42 9.61
CA GLY A 272 -25.54 -16.56 8.22
C GLY A 272 -25.66 -15.33 7.36
N GLU A 273 -26.56 -14.39 7.68
CA GLU A 273 -26.57 -13.05 7.08
C GLU A 273 -25.65 -12.11 7.87
N VAL A 274 -24.73 -11.45 7.19
CA VAL A 274 -23.80 -10.49 7.80
C VAL A 274 -24.02 -9.12 7.16
N SER A 275 -24.33 -8.14 8.00
CA SER A 275 -24.36 -6.74 7.59
C SER A 275 -23.01 -6.09 7.89
N PHE A 276 -22.38 -5.52 6.89
CA PHE A 276 -21.10 -4.82 7.04
C PHE A 276 -21.34 -3.32 7.02
N VAL A 277 -20.64 -2.60 7.89
CA VAL A 277 -20.59 -1.14 7.90
C VAL A 277 -19.16 -0.69 7.67
N ASN A 278 -18.93 -0.01 6.59
CA ASN A 278 -17.65 0.58 6.27
C ASN A 278 -17.36 1.76 7.20
N THR A 279 -16.26 1.71 7.91
CA THR A 279 -15.76 2.80 8.78
C THR A 279 -14.38 3.28 8.33
N SER A 280 -14.03 3.03 7.07
CA SER A 280 -12.77 3.48 6.47
C SER A 280 -12.72 4.99 6.33
N GLU A 281 -11.49 5.52 6.28
CA GLU A 281 -11.24 6.95 6.12
C GLU A 281 -10.55 7.24 4.78
N ASN A 282 -10.92 8.36 4.15
CA ASN A 282 -10.23 8.94 3.00
C ASN A 282 -10.07 7.99 1.79
N PHE A 283 -11.17 7.52 1.24
CA PHE A 283 -11.19 6.60 0.09
C PHE A 283 -12.11 7.14 -1.04
N ASP A 284 -11.83 6.69 -2.27
CA ASP A 284 -12.65 6.96 -3.46
C ASP A 284 -13.51 5.75 -3.83
N ALA A 285 -13.01 4.55 -3.54
CA ALA A 285 -13.68 3.31 -3.87
C ALA A 285 -13.44 2.25 -2.80
N VAL A 286 -14.38 1.28 -2.74
CA VAL A 286 -14.31 0.11 -1.86
C VAL A 286 -14.54 -1.16 -2.67
N SER A 287 -13.91 -2.26 -2.24
CA SER A 287 -14.18 -3.61 -2.73
C SER A 287 -14.12 -4.58 -1.57
N TRP A 288 -15.12 -5.47 -1.52
CA TRP A 288 -15.26 -6.50 -0.53
C TRP A 288 -15.05 -7.88 -1.14
N GLU A 289 -14.32 -8.73 -0.45
CA GLU A 289 -14.26 -10.17 -0.72
C GLU A 289 -14.72 -10.89 0.54
N PHE A 290 -15.75 -11.75 0.44
CA PHE A 290 -16.38 -12.35 1.61
C PHE A 290 -15.75 -13.69 2.03
N GLY A 291 -14.75 -14.18 1.29
CA GLY A 291 -14.01 -15.41 1.62
C GLY A 291 -14.67 -16.71 1.16
N ASP A 292 -15.84 -16.63 0.54
CA ASP A 292 -16.59 -17.74 -0.07
C ASP A 292 -16.56 -17.70 -1.61
N GLY A 293 -15.81 -16.75 -2.18
CA GLY A 293 -15.72 -16.51 -3.63
C GLY A 293 -16.65 -15.41 -4.12
N ASN A 294 -17.52 -14.85 -3.26
CA ASN A 294 -18.36 -13.71 -3.57
C ASN A 294 -17.67 -12.40 -3.21
N SER A 295 -18.10 -11.31 -3.86
CA SER A 295 -17.56 -9.96 -3.66
C SER A 295 -18.64 -8.88 -3.81
N SER A 296 -18.36 -7.66 -3.32
CA SER A 296 -19.24 -6.49 -3.48
C SER A 296 -18.41 -5.22 -3.64
N THR A 297 -19.00 -4.20 -4.27
CA THR A 297 -18.46 -2.82 -4.32
C THR A 297 -19.40 -1.81 -3.65
N GLU A 298 -20.43 -2.29 -2.97
CA GLU A 298 -21.33 -1.44 -2.18
C GLU A 298 -20.59 -0.90 -0.95
N LEU A 299 -20.98 0.28 -0.49
CA LEU A 299 -20.34 0.91 0.67
C LEU A 299 -20.53 0.08 1.93
N ASP A 300 -21.77 -0.31 2.20
CA ASP A 300 -22.22 -1.07 3.37
C ASP A 300 -22.99 -2.31 2.89
N PRO A 301 -22.31 -3.38 2.45
CA PRO A 301 -22.99 -4.54 1.89
C PRO A 301 -23.59 -5.43 2.96
N THR A 302 -24.61 -6.19 2.56
CA THR A 302 -25.10 -7.36 3.31
C THR A 302 -24.76 -8.61 2.50
N HIS A 303 -24.20 -9.63 3.16
CA HIS A 303 -23.85 -10.90 2.53
C HIS A 303 -24.40 -12.09 3.32
N THR A 304 -24.87 -13.12 2.61
CA THR A 304 -25.39 -14.34 3.21
C THR A 304 -24.47 -15.51 2.86
N TYR A 305 -24.03 -16.23 3.91
CA TYR A 305 -23.23 -17.44 3.78
C TYR A 305 -24.16 -18.67 3.78
N ASP A 306 -23.97 -19.57 2.84
CA ASP A 306 -24.80 -20.78 2.67
C ASP A 306 -24.30 -21.96 3.54
N GLU A 307 -23.09 -21.91 4.06
CA GLU A 307 -22.48 -22.97 4.87
C GLU A 307 -21.87 -22.37 6.15
N SER A 308 -21.85 -23.19 7.24
CA SER A 308 -21.11 -22.83 8.45
C SER A 308 -19.61 -22.97 8.22
N GLY A 309 -18.81 -22.01 8.70
CA GLY A 309 -17.37 -22.04 8.53
C GLY A 309 -16.68 -20.75 8.96
N ASP A 310 -15.37 -20.74 8.87
CA ASP A 310 -14.56 -19.54 9.06
C ASP A 310 -14.26 -18.93 7.71
N TYR A 311 -14.68 -17.68 7.52
CA TYR A 311 -14.50 -16.93 6.28
C TYR A 311 -13.56 -15.75 6.51
N THR A 312 -12.56 -15.61 5.66
CA THR A 312 -11.69 -14.43 5.68
C THR A 312 -12.31 -13.34 4.81
N VAL A 313 -12.87 -12.33 5.45
CA VAL A 313 -13.42 -11.16 4.77
C VAL A 313 -12.34 -10.13 4.58
N LEU A 314 -12.20 -9.61 3.37
CA LEU A 314 -11.31 -8.52 3.01
C LEU A 314 -12.14 -7.29 2.65
N LEU A 315 -11.79 -6.14 3.22
CA LEU A 315 -12.18 -4.83 2.71
C LEU A 315 -10.94 -4.18 2.10
N ILE A 316 -11.03 -3.81 0.84
CA ILE A 316 -10.01 -3.07 0.11
C ILE A 316 -10.57 -1.67 -0.15
N THR A 317 -9.91 -0.65 0.35
CA THR A 317 -10.21 0.75 0.05
C THR A 317 -9.16 1.31 -0.90
N THR A 318 -9.57 2.17 -1.82
CA THR A 318 -8.66 2.76 -2.81
C THR A 318 -8.82 4.27 -2.81
N LYS A 319 -7.69 4.99 -2.83
CA LYS A 319 -7.58 6.43 -3.01
C LYS A 319 -6.47 6.73 -4.02
N CYS A 320 -6.83 7.46 -5.08
CA CYS A 320 -5.85 7.85 -6.10
C CYS A 320 -5.01 6.67 -6.66
N GLY A 321 -5.61 5.48 -6.80
CA GLY A 321 -4.93 4.27 -7.26
C GLY A 321 -4.05 3.56 -6.22
N LYS A 322 -3.96 4.09 -5.00
CA LYS A 322 -3.30 3.43 -3.86
C LYS A 322 -4.35 2.76 -2.99
N SER A 323 -4.06 1.57 -2.47
CA SER A 323 -5.03 0.77 -1.72
C SER A 323 -4.52 0.43 -0.33
N ASP A 324 -5.44 0.37 0.62
CA ASP A 324 -5.26 -0.27 1.92
C ASP A 324 -6.23 -1.42 2.06
N THR A 325 -5.89 -2.41 2.87
CA THR A 325 -6.67 -3.64 3.03
C THR A 325 -6.76 -4.04 4.49
N LEU A 326 -7.99 -4.23 4.96
CA LEU A 326 -8.26 -4.86 6.25
C LEU A 326 -8.83 -6.26 6.03
N SER A 327 -8.31 -7.25 6.76
CA SER A 327 -8.86 -8.60 6.79
C SER A 327 -9.37 -8.97 8.18
N LYS A 328 -10.53 -9.62 8.25
CA LYS A 328 -11.09 -10.22 9.46
C LYS A 328 -11.56 -11.63 9.17
N ILE A 329 -11.39 -12.53 10.15
CA ILE A 329 -11.98 -13.87 10.09
C ILE A 329 -13.31 -13.83 10.82
N LEU A 330 -14.38 -14.19 10.11
CA LEU A 330 -15.74 -14.33 10.66
C LEU A 330 -16.09 -15.79 10.76
N SER A 331 -16.49 -16.23 11.96
CA SER A 331 -17.02 -17.56 12.19
C SER A 331 -18.53 -17.56 12.00
N ILE A 332 -19.01 -18.17 10.96
CA ILE A 332 -20.42 -18.31 10.61
C ILE A 332 -20.93 -19.66 11.10
N ASP A 333 -21.97 -19.63 11.91
CA ASP A 333 -22.64 -20.84 12.41
C ASP A 333 -24.13 -20.80 12.05
N LEU A 334 -24.53 -21.54 11.04
CA LEU A 334 -25.93 -21.65 10.61
C LEU A 334 -26.76 -22.54 11.52
N THR A 335 -26.12 -23.31 12.41
CA THR A 335 -26.84 -24.18 13.34
C THR A 335 -27.44 -23.42 14.53
N LEU A 336 -26.98 -22.17 14.77
CA LEU A 336 -27.59 -21.27 15.75
C LEU A 336 -29.03 -20.82 15.37
N GLY A 337 -29.49 -21.16 14.19
CA GLY A 337 -30.79 -20.76 13.62
C GLY A 337 -32.01 -21.48 14.15
N THR A 338 -31.92 -22.32 15.17
CA THR A 338 -33.08 -22.78 15.95
C THR A 338 -33.13 -22.15 17.32
N GLN A 339 -32.92 -20.85 17.41
CA GLN A 339 -33.35 -20.11 18.59
C GLN A 339 -34.88 -20.05 18.60
N ASP A 340 -35.47 -21.06 19.27
CA ASP A 340 -36.77 -20.82 19.89
C ASP A 340 -36.62 -19.54 20.76
N ALA A 341 -37.33 -18.49 20.40
CA ALA A 341 -37.35 -17.22 21.13
C ALA A 341 -37.62 -17.46 22.61
N GLY A 342 -36.57 -17.40 23.44
CA GLY A 342 -36.74 -17.58 24.85
C GLY A 342 -35.59 -18.26 25.59
N PHE A 343 -34.35 -17.94 25.33
CA PHE A 343 -33.27 -18.27 26.27
C PHE A 343 -33.53 -17.55 27.61
N ALA A 344 -33.53 -18.30 28.71
CA ALA A 344 -33.56 -17.71 30.02
C ALA A 344 -32.15 -17.16 30.30
N GLU A 345 -32.03 -15.85 30.50
CA GLU A 345 -30.77 -15.28 31.01
C GLU A 345 -30.53 -15.79 32.42
N VAL A 346 -29.37 -16.40 32.68
CA VAL A 346 -29.01 -17.00 33.95
C VAL A 346 -27.75 -16.37 34.47
N LEU A 347 -27.81 -15.88 35.71
CA LEU A 347 -26.63 -15.43 36.43
C LEU A 347 -26.03 -16.62 37.21
N ILE A 348 -24.72 -16.79 37.04
CA ILE A 348 -23.92 -17.80 37.78
C ILE A 348 -22.94 -17.07 38.70
N TYR A 349 -23.04 -17.31 40.00
CA TYR A 349 -22.13 -16.67 40.95
C TYR A 349 -21.87 -17.56 42.18
N PRO A 350 -20.63 -17.53 42.74
CA PRO A 350 -19.47 -16.90 42.17
C PRO A 350 -19.02 -17.62 40.90
N ASN A 351 -18.44 -16.90 39.95
CA ASN A 351 -17.74 -17.46 38.78
C ASN A 351 -16.51 -16.59 38.50
N PRO A 352 -15.29 -17.07 38.81
CA PRO A 352 -14.89 -18.42 39.20
C PRO A 352 -15.41 -18.89 40.61
N ALA A 353 -15.68 -20.19 40.73
CA ALA A 353 -16.16 -20.86 41.93
C ALA A 353 -15.14 -21.89 42.47
N THR A 354 -15.30 -22.29 43.74
CA THR A 354 -14.53 -23.39 44.35
C THR A 354 -15.43 -24.58 44.74
N ASP A 355 -16.37 -24.39 45.63
CA ASP A 355 -17.14 -25.46 46.21
C ASP A 355 -18.61 -25.46 45.80
N GLN A 356 -19.18 -24.27 45.57
CA GLN A 356 -20.60 -24.10 45.28
C GLN A 356 -20.82 -23.00 44.25
N ILE A 357 -21.86 -23.16 43.46
CA ILE A 357 -22.40 -22.15 42.53
C ILE A 357 -23.84 -21.89 42.83
N ASN A 358 -24.24 -20.62 42.67
CA ASN A 358 -25.63 -20.22 42.70
C ASN A 358 -26.04 -19.87 41.27
N LEU A 359 -27.19 -20.34 40.85
CA LEU A 359 -27.83 -19.94 39.60
C LEU A 359 -29.09 -19.14 39.92
N GLN A 360 -29.26 -18.04 39.19
CA GLN A 360 -30.46 -17.21 39.25
C GLN A 360 -30.93 -16.87 37.85
N MET A 361 -32.20 -17.20 37.54
CA MET A 361 -32.83 -16.75 36.27
C MET A 361 -33.17 -15.26 36.39
N VAL A 362 -32.75 -14.47 35.38
CA VAL A 362 -32.99 -13.01 35.38
C VAL A 362 -34.36 -12.69 34.85
N GLU A 363 -34.87 -13.39 33.83
CA GLU A 363 -36.21 -13.32 33.33
C GLU A 363 -36.75 -14.69 32.99
N ALA A 364 -37.85 -15.08 33.54
CA ALA A 364 -38.57 -16.32 33.17
C ALA A 364 -40.06 -16.17 33.25
N PRO A 365 -40.72 -15.72 32.20
CA PRO A 365 -42.14 -15.95 32.10
C PRO A 365 -42.41 -17.39 31.67
N ASN A 366 -42.83 -18.23 32.58
CA ASN A 366 -43.45 -19.54 32.32
C ASN A 366 -42.63 -20.67 31.74
N ARG A 367 -41.32 -20.79 32.03
CA ARG A 367 -40.55 -21.98 31.62
C ARG A 367 -40.06 -22.74 32.85
N GLU A 368 -40.58 -23.95 33.01
CA GLU A 368 -40.08 -24.89 34.02
C GLU A 368 -38.73 -25.46 33.56
N VAL A 369 -37.67 -25.17 34.27
CA VAL A 369 -36.38 -25.85 34.15
C VAL A 369 -36.45 -27.12 35.00
N GLU A 370 -36.01 -28.24 34.44
CA GLU A 370 -36.06 -29.57 35.13
C GLU A 370 -34.72 -29.93 35.74
N GLY A 371 -33.63 -29.32 35.29
CA GLY A 371 -32.30 -29.60 35.81
C GLY A 371 -31.19 -28.80 35.14
N ILE A 372 -30.01 -28.96 35.67
CA ILE A 372 -28.75 -28.50 35.09
C ILE A 372 -27.85 -29.67 34.77
N ARG A 373 -27.07 -29.51 33.70
CA ARG A 373 -26.01 -30.44 33.29
C ARG A 373 -24.71 -29.65 33.19
N ILE A 374 -23.64 -30.19 33.80
CA ILE A 374 -22.30 -29.61 33.68
C ILE A 374 -21.48 -30.55 32.82
N SER A 375 -20.87 -30.01 31.79
CA SER A 375 -20.03 -30.74 30.81
C SER A 375 -18.62 -30.17 30.76
N ASP A 376 -17.64 -31.04 30.55
CA ASP A 376 -16.30 -30.61 30.19
C ASP A 376 -16.23 -30.18 28.69
N PHE A 377 -15.10 -29.63 28.26
CA PHE A 377 -14.90 -29.14 26.89
C PHE A 377 -14.93 -30.23 25.79
N SER A 378 -14.86 -31.50 26.20
CA SER A 378 -15.07 -32.62 25.25
C SER A 378 -16.56 -32.97 25.07
N GLY A 379 -17.45 -32.22 25.74
CA GLY A 379 -18.89 -32.45 25.71
C GLY A 379 -19.35 -33.57 26.64
N ARG A 380 -18.42 -34.14 27.47
CA ARG A 380 -18.75 -35.20 28.43
C ARG A 380 -19.41 -34.58 29.65
N THR A 381 -20.60 -35.07 30.02
CA THR A 381 -21.29 -34.70 31.24
C THR A 381 -20.49 -35.14 32.47
N VAL A 382 -20.12 -34.20 33.33
CA VAL A 382 -19.37 -34.45 34.59
C VAL A 382 -20.24 -34.33 35.82
N ALA A 383 -21.35 -33.59 35.77
CA ALA A 383 -22.34 -33.50 36.82
C ALA A 383 -23.73 -33.20 36.26
N SER A 384 -24.78 -33.61 36.97
CA SER A 384 -26.18 -33.25 36.63
C SER A 384 -26.97 -33.14 37.93
N TYR A 385 -27.77 -32.07 37.99
CA TYR A 385 -28.56 -31.78 39.18
C TYR A 385 -30.00 -31.48 38.78
N PRO A 386 -31.01 -32.03 39.49
CA PRO A 386 -32.38 -31.61 39.32
C PRO A 386 -32.52 -30.17 39.79
N TRP A 387 -33.29 -29.35 39.11
CA TRP A 387 -33.54 -27.97 39.49
C TRP A 387 -34.96 -27.55 39.11
N GLN A 388 -35.67 -27.05 40.08
CA GLN A 388 -36.99 -26.44 39.89
C GLN A 388 -37.03 -25.08 40.57
N GLY A 389 -37.50 -24.07 39.85
CA GLY A 389 -37.60 -22.70 40.35
C GLY A 389 -36.66 -21.71 39.67
N SER A 390 -36.62 -20.48 40.21
CA SER A 390 -35.81 -19.38 39.65
C SER A 390 -34.43 -19.19 40.29
N LYS A 391 -34.12 -19.90 41.40
CA LYS A 391 -32.81 -19.86 42.07
C LYS A 391 -32.46 -21.25 42.58
N GLY A 392 -31.16 -21.58 42.55
CA GLY A 392 -30.64 -22.85 43.08
C GLY A 392 -29.18 -22.71 43.46
N THR A 393 -28.77 -23.53 44.48
CA THR A 393 -27.35 -23.66 44.85
C THR A 393 -26.91 -25.10 44.59
N PHE A 394 -25.76 -25.28 43.98
CA PHE A 394 -25.24 -26.56 43.50
C PHE A 394 -23.82 -26.76 43.99
N ASP A 395 -23.56 -27.95 44.53
CA ASP A 395 -22.23 -28.34 45.02
C ASP A 395 -21.38 -28.81 43.83
N VAL A 396 -20.27 -28.13 43.62
CA VAL A 396 -19.29 -28.41 42.54
C VAL A 396 -17.92 -28.79 43.12
N SER A 397 -17.81 -28.99 44.44
CA SER A 397 -16.56 -29.28 45.12
C SER A 397 -15.87 -30.57 44.68
N GLN A 398 -16.59 -31.49 44.04
CA GLN A 398 -16.05 -32.75 43.51
C GLN A 398 -15.51 -32.64 42.11
N LEU A 399 -15.67 -31.49 41.45
CA LEU A 399 -15.15 -31.25 40.10
C LEU A 399 -13.74 -30.68 40.19
N ALA A 400 -12.87 -31.11 39.28
CA ALA A 400 -11.52 -30.57 39.22
C ALA A 400 -11.50 -29.10 38.81
N SER A 401 -10.46 -28.35 39.18
CA SER A 401 -10.25 -27.00 38.68
C SER A 401 -10.18 -27.02 37.15
N GLY A 402 -10.90 -26.11 36.52
CA GLY A 402 -11.00 -26.11 35.03
C GLY A 402 -12.15 -25.27 34.50
N LEU A 403 -12.35 -25.38 33.21
CA LEU A 403 -13.40 -24.71 32.50
C LEU A 403 -14.49 -25.70 32.07
N TYR A 404 -15.73 -25.34 32.35
CA TYR A 404 -16.90 -26.17 32.15
C TYR A 404 -18.01 -25.38 31.46
N LEU A 405 -18.98 -26.11 30.88
CA LEU A 405 -20.21 -25.57 30.32
C LEU A 405 -21.37 -26.03 31.21
N ILE A 406 -22.21 -25.09 31.63
CA ILE A 406 -23.48 -25.35 32.31
C ILE A 406 -24.60 -25.25 31.30
N GLN A 407 -25.43 -26.29 31.24
CA GLN A 407 -26.62 -26.37 30.41
C GLN A 407 -27.86 -26.41 31.30
N LEU A 408 -28.81 -25.54 31.03
CA LEU A 408 -30.15 -25.64 31.61
C LEU A 408 -30.97 -26.60 30.75
N MET A 409 -31.64 -27.56 31.37
CA MET A 409 -32.30 -28.65 30.70
C MET A 409 -33.81 -28.65 30.94
N ARG A 410 -34.59 -28.98 29.87
CA ARG A 410 -36.00 -29.34 29.92
C ARG A 410 -36.30 -30.37 28.85
N ASN A 411 -36.91 -31.49 29.22
CA ASN A 411 -37.24 -32.56 28.27
C ASN A 411 -36.09 -32.95 27.36
N ASP A 412 -34.89 -33.10 27.92
CA ASP A 412 -33.62 -33.34 27.22
C ASP A 412 -33.18 -32.22 26.21
N LYS A 413 -33.85 -31.08 26.17
CA LYS A 413 -33.44 -29.92 25.40
C LYS A 413 -32.66 -28.93 26.25
N VAL A 414 -31.62 -28.33 25.66
CA VAL A 414 -30.84 -27.25 26.30
C VAL A 414 -31.62 -25.95 26.15
N LEU A 415 -31.89 -25.27 27.27
CA LEU A 415 -32.57 -23.98 27.33
C LEU A 415 -31.62 -22.79 27.47
N SER A 416 -30.42 -23.02 28.01
CA SER A 416 -29.37 -22.02 28.13
C SER A 416 -28.02 -22.73 28.27
N LEU A 417 -26.95 -22.07 27.81
CA LEU A 417 -25.58 -22.53 27.85
C LEU A 417 -24.68 -21.45 28.43
N GLU A 418 -24.05 -21.71 29.55
CA GLU A 418 -23.22 -20.74 30.24
C GLU A 418 -21.85 -21.31 30.61
N LYS A 419 -20.85 -20.43 30.71
CA LYS A 419 -19.48 -20.77 31.06
C LYS A 419 -19.27 -20.77 32.57
N LEU A 420 -18.69 -21.84 33.10
CA LEU A 420 -18.29 -21.96 34.49
C LEU A 420 -16.77 -22.18 34.61
N VAL A 421 -16.13 -21.41 35.46
CA VAL A 421 -14.71 -21.59 35.85
C VAL A 421 -14.63 -22.08 37.27
N LEU A 422 -13.95 -23.21 37.49
CA LEU A 422 -13.62 -23.75 38.82
C LEU A 422 -12.14 -23.55 39.15
N ARG A 423 -11.84 -23.15 40.37
CA ARG A 423 -10.48 -22.91 40.89
C ARG A 423 -10.10 -23.88 41.98
#